data_9db7234c725e53e9157d90a04396a2a2
#
_entry.id   9db7234c725e53e9157d90a04396a2a2
#
_cell.length_a   1.000
_cell.length_b   1.000
_cell.length_c   1.000
_cell.angle_alpha   90.00
_cell.angle_beta   90.00
_cell.angle_gamma   90.00
#
_symmetry.space_group_name_H-M   'P 1'
#
loop_
_entity.id
_entity.type
_entity.pdbx_description
1 polymer ?
#
loop_
_entity_poly.entity_id
_entity_poly.type
_entity_poly.pdbx_seq_one_letter_code
_entity_poly.pdbx_strand_id
1 'polypeptide(L)'
;MKLPQTGGCQCGKIRYEITEAPQLVYTCHCTDCQRLTSSAFSMGVVVAETAFHLSGSEPRPLQRTADSGRTNTRLVCPECGSWVCGTPRDGVVRVRAGTLDDTSWLRPTRHIWTRSKQPWITLPQGDEIFEVSDPRR
;
A
#
# COMPACT_ATOMS: atom_id res chain seq x y z
N MET A 1 -4.27 1.18 18.40
CA MET A 1 -3.29 1.95 17.58
C MET A 1 -3.25 3.37 18.07
N LYS A 2 -2.05 3.89 18.23
CA LYS A 2 -1.84 5.26 18.71
C LYS A 2 -1.67 6.22 17.54
N LEU A 3 -2.37 7.35 17.54
CA LEU A 3 -2.24 8.40 16.53
C LEU A 3 -1.41 9.59 17.07
N PRO A 4 -0.65 10.29 16.21
CA PRO A 4 -0.47 9.99 14.78
C PRO A 4 0.42 8.78 14.56
N GLN A 5 0.19 8.08 13.47
CA GLN A 5 1.15 7.08 12.99
C GLN A 5 2.17 7.75 12.09
N THR A 6 3.40 7.30 12.12
CA THR A 6 4.48 7.84 11.31
C THR A 6 5.16 6.76 10.50
N GLY A 7 5.82 7.15 9.45
CA GLY A 7 6.59 6.24 8.62
C GLY A 7 7.44 7.00 7.61
N GLY A 8 8.03 6.25 6.69
CA GLY A 8 8.85 6.84 5.65
C GLY A 8 9.68 5.81 4.89
N CYS A 9 10.56 6.30 4.03
CA CYS A 9 11.44 5.46 3.24
C CYS A 9 12.62 4.92 4.06
N GLN A 10 13.31 3.93 3.51
CA GLN A 10 14.42 3.29 4.20
C GLN A 10 15.52 4.28 4.63
N CYS A 11 15.87 5.25 3.77
CA CYS A 11 16.93 6.20 4.09
C CYS A 11 16.47 7.36 4.99
N GLY A 12 15.16 7.49 5.24
CA GLY A 12 14.59 8.51 6.10
C GLY A 12 14.40 9.89 5.47
N LYS A 13 14.77 10.08 4.21
CA LYS A 13 14.62 11.39 3.56
C LYS A 13 13.17 11.74 3.22
N ILE A 14 12.31 10.73 3.05
CA ILE A 14 10.87 10.91 2.94
C ILE A 14 10.24 10.43 4.23
N ARG A 15 9.40 11.29 4.82
CA ARG A 15 8.64 10.95 6.04
C ARG A 15 7.18 11.27 5.82
N TYR A 16 6.31 10.67 6.61
CA TYR A 16 4.89 10.99 6.60
C TYR A 16 4.27 10.81 7.97
N GLU A 17 3.13 11.46 8.15
CA GLU A 17 2.25 11.26 9.30
C GLU A 17 0.86 10.87 8.81
N ILE A 18 0.21 10.00 9.57
CA ILE A 18 -1.18 9.61 9.40
C ILE A 18 -1.92 10.06 10.65
N THR A 19 -2.83 11.01 10.52
CA THR A 19 -3.47 11.69 11.66
C THR A 19 -4.84 11.12 12.03
N GLU A 20 -5.40 10.23 11.21
CA GLU A 20 -6.69 9.58 11.48
C GLU A 20 -6.54 8.07 11.30
N ALA A 21 -7.41 7.30 11.94
CA ALA A 21 -7.38 5.85 11.84
C ALA A 21 -7.54 5.40 10.38
N PRO A 22 -6.72 4.41 9.92
CA PRO A 22 -6.87 3.85 8.59
C PRO A 22 -8.24 3.23 8.37
N GLN A 23 -8.70 3.32 7.13
CA GLN A 23 -9.99 2.75 6.73
C GLN A 23 -9.91 1.25 6.46
N LEU A 24 -8.74 0.77 6.02
CA LEU A 24 -8.56 -0.60 5.58
C LEU A 24 -7.08 -0.95 5.50
N VAL A 25 -6.75 -2.20 5.80
CA VAL A 25 -5.46 -2.80 5.47
C VAL A 25 -5.73 -3.99 4.55
N TYR A 26 -5.04 -4.06 3.42
CA TYR A 26 -5.26 -5.09 2.42
C TYR A 26 -3.97 -5.65 1.85
N THR A 27 -4.06 -6.84 1.25
CA THR A 27 -2.97 -7.41 0.46
C THR A 27 -3.40 -7.50 -1.01
N CYS A 28 -2.44 -7.32 -1.91
CA CYS A 28 -2.67 -7.49 -3.34
C CYS A 28 -1.68 -8.53 -3.88
N HIS A 29 -2.22 -9.61 -4.41
CA HIS A 29 -1.47 -10.77 -4.88
C HIS A 29 -1.25 -10.77 -6.40
N CYS A 30 -1.53 -9.68 -7.10
CA CYS A 30 -1.32 -9.61 -8.54
C CYS A 30 0.17 -9.75 -8.88
N THR A 31 0.46 -10.19 -10.09
CA THR A 31 1.85 -10.41 -10.51
C THR A 31 2.66 -9.11 -10.55
N ASP A 32 2.02 -7.97 -10.83
CA ASP A 32 2.69 -6.67 -10.75
C ASP A 32 3.14 -6.38 -9.32
N CYS A 33 2.27 -6.56 -8.34
CA CYS A 33 2.63 -6.35 -6.93
C CYS A 33 3.72 -7.30 -6.47
N GLN A 34 3.69 -8.54 -6.91
CA GLN A 34 4.75 -9.50 -6.61
C GLN A 34 6.09 -9.02 -7.15
N ARG A 35 6.14 -8.54 -8.38
CA ARG A 35 7.38 -8.02 -8.98
C ARG A 35 7.83 -6.72 -8.33
N LEU A 36 6.90 -5.80 -8.07
CA LEU A 36 7.22 -4.50 -7.47
C LEU A 36 7.79 -4.62 -6.07
N THR A 37 7.35 -5.60 -5.31
CA THR A 37 7.82 -5.82 -3.93
C THR A 37 8.91 -6.87 -3.83
N SER A 38 9.18 -7.60 -4.91
CA SER A 38 10.06 -8.77 -4.89
C SER A 38 9.63 -9.77 -3.81
N SER A 39 8.32 -9.94 -3.64
CA SER A 39 7.75 -10.77 -2.58
C SER A 39 6.44 -11.40 -3.06
N ALA A 40 5.68 -11.94 -2.14
CA ALA A 40 4.45 -12.68 -2.46
C ALA A 40 3.25 -11.78 -2.71
N PHE A 41 3.24 -10.56 -2.15
CA PHE A 41 2.15 -9.60 -2.30
C PHE A 41 2.61 -8.21 -1.87
N SER A 42 1.84 -7.19 -2.24
CA SER A 42 1.97 -5.87 -1.64
C SER A 42 0.94 -5.73 -0.52
N MET A 43 1.25 -4.92 0.47
CA MET A 43 0.34 -4.64 1.57
C MET A 43 0.10 -3.14 1.65
N GLY A 44 -1.16 -2.73 1.58
CA GLY A 44 -1.55 -1.34 1.59
C GLY A 44 -2.40 -0.97 2.79
N VAL A 45 -2.20 0.26 3.25
CA VAL A 45 -3.02 0.88 4.28
C VAL A 45 -3.77 2.03 3.61
N VAL A 46 -5.09 1.97 3.62
CA VAL A 46 -5.94 2.99 3.00
C VAL A 46 -6.25 4.06 4.04
N VAL A 47 -5.85 5.28 3.75
CA VAL A 47 -6.08 6.42 4.64
C VAL A 47 -6.75 7.57 3.87
N ALA A 48 -7.51 8.40 4.56
CA ALA A 48 -8.07 9.60 3.95
C ALA A 48 -6.93 10.50 3.47
N GLU A 49 -7.08 11.06 2.27
CA GLU A 49 -6.08 11.99 1.72
C GLU A 49 -5.79 13.14 2.68
N THR A 50 -6.84 13.67 3.32
CA THR A 50 -6.71 14.77 4.28
C THR A 50 -5.97 14.39 5.56
N ALA A 51 -5.82 13.09 5.83
CA ALA A 51 -5.12 12.58 7.01
C ALA A 51 -3.68 12.14 6.72
N PHE A 52 -3.20 12.26 5.49
CA PHE A 52 -1.88 11.83 5.08
C PHE A 52 -1.00 13.03 4.71
N HIS A 53 0.13 13.18 5.40
CA HIS A 53 1.01 14.34 5.25
C HIS A 53 2.44 13.91 5.00
N LEU A 54 2.89 14.09 3.74
CA LEU A 54 4.28 13.85 3.35
C LEU A 54 5.17 15.02 3.76
N SER A 55 6.41 14.71 4.11
CA SER A 55 7.46 15.69 4.40
C SER A 55 8.82 15.17 3.93
N GLY A 56 9.81 16.06 3.93
CA GLY A 56 11.16 15.72 3.49
C GLY A 56 11.32 15.84 1.98
N SER A 57 12.10 14.92 1.39
CA SER A 57 12.37 14.95 -0.04
C SER A 57 11.13 14.68 -0.86
N GLU A 58 11.04 15.29 -2.03
CA GLU A 58 9.94 15.04 -2.95
C GLU A 58 10.03 13.64 -3.54
N PRO A 59 8.95 12.82 -3.47
CA PRO A 59 8.98 11.50 -4.05
C PRO A 59 8.97 11.55 -5.57
N ARG A 60 9.57 10.53 -6.18
CA ARG A 60 9.59 10.37 -7.63
C ARG A 60 8.38 9.55 -8.08
N PRO A 61 7.57 10.06 -9.01
CA PRO A 61 6.45 9.28 -9.55
C PRO A 61 6.93 8.27 -10.60
N LEU A 62 6.45 7.04 -10.50
CA LEU A 62 6.63 5.99 -11.49
C LEU A 62 5.26 5.49 -11.91
N GLN A 63 4.97 5.55 -13.20
CA GLN A 63 3.67 5.16 -13.74
C GLN A 63 3.73 3.81 -14.44
N ARG A 64 2.66 3.04 -14.31
CA ARG A 64 2.43 1.82 -15.06
C ARG A 64 0.96 1.71 -15.42
N THR A 65 0.69 1.34 -16.68
CA THR A 65 -0.66 1.00 -17.11
C THR A 65 -0.87 -0.49 -16.88
N ALA A 66 -1.83 -0.84 -16.02
CA ALA A 66 -2.20 -2.21 -15.73
C ALA A 66 -2.97 -2.83 -16.91
N ASP A 67 -3.10 -4.16 -16.92
CA ASP A 67 -3.86 -4.88 -17.94
C ASP A 67 -5.32 -4.42 -18.02
N SER A 68 -5.86 -3.91 -16.90
CA SER A 68 -7.20 -3.32 -16.86
C SER A 68 -7.32 -2.00 -17.60
N GLY A 69 -6.22 -1.42 -18.08
CA GLY A 69 -6.16 -0.08 -18.70
C GLY A 69 -5.99 1.05 -17.69
N ARG A 70 -6.02 0.75 -16.39
CA ARG A 70 -5.84 1.77 -15.34
C ARG A 70 -4.36 2.12 -15.20
N THR A 71 -4.05 3.41 -15.16
CA THR A 71 -2.71 3.90 -14.85
C THR A 71 -2.55 4.03 -13.35
N ASN A 72 -1.55 3.35 -12.80
CA ASN A 72 -1.18 3.44 -11.40
C ASN A 72 0.11 4.23 -11.28
N THR A 73 0.16 5.16 -10.32
CA THR A 73 1.34 5.97 -10.05
C THR A 73 1.87 5.62 -8.66
N ARG A 74 3.10 5.13 -8.62
CA ARG A 74 3.82 4.85 -7.38
C ARG A 74 4.71 6.03 -7.03
N LEU A 75 4.73 6.40 -5.77
CA LEU A 75 5.64 7.42 -5.26
C LEU A 75 6.78 6.73 -4.52
N VAL A 76 7.99 6.87 -5.06
CA VAL A 76 9.19 6.23 -4.52
C VAL A 76 10.22 7.27 -4.09
N CYS A 77 11.07 6.87 -3.14
CA CYS A 77 12.20 7.73 -2.76
C CYS A 77 13.24 7.74 -3.87
N PRO A 78 13.65 8.92 -4.37
CA PRO A 78 14.65 8.98 -5.43
C PRO A 78 16.06 8.53 -4.97
N GLU A 79 16.31 8.50 -3.67
CA GLU A 79 17.61 8.12 -3.11
C GLU A 79 17.69 6.62 -2.83
N CYS A 80 16.73 6.06 -2.09
CA CYS A 80 16.81 4.66 -1.68
C CYS A 80 15.86 3.73 -2.43
N GLY A 81 14.95 4.26 -3.25
CA GLY A 81 14.04 3.45 -4.06
C GLY A 81 12.83 2.88 -3.31
N SER A 82 12.65 3.16 -2.03
CA SER A 82 11.49 2.65 -1.28
C SER A 82 10.20 3.12 -1.93
N TRP A 83 9.29 2.19 -2.17
CA TRP A 83 7.93 2.52 -2.58
C TRP A 83 7.14 2.90 -1.34
N VAL A 84 6.77 4.17 -1.23
CA VAL A 84 6.14 4.72 -0.03
C VAL A 84 4.63 4.66 -0.10
N CYS A 85 4.06 5.13 -1.22
CA CYS A 85 2.60 5.18 -1.40
C CYS A 85 2.26 5.36 -2.88
N GLY A 86 0.97 5.39 -3.18
CA GLY A 86 0.47 5.85 -4.47
C GLY A 86 0.07 7.32 -4.41
N THR A 87 -0.25 7.90 -5.57
CA THR A 87 -0.89 9.22 -5.61
C THR A 87 -2.31 9.13 -5.08
N PRO A 88 -2.86 10.21 -4.50
CA PRO A 88 -4.24 10.22 -4.05
C PRO A 88 -5.21 9.85 -5.18
N ARG A 89 -6.21 9.05 -4.86
CA ARG A 89 -7.26 8.65 -5.79
C ARG A 89 -8.54 8.40 -5.01
N ASP A 90 -9.65 8.97 -5.48
CA ASP A 90 -10.96 8.83 -4.83
C ASP A 90 -10.94 9.24 -3.34
N GLY A 91 -10.17 10.30 -3.03
CA GLY A 91 -10.10 10.85 -1.68
C GLY A 91 -9.26 10.05 -0.69
N VAL A 92 -8.53 9.02 -1.15
CA VAL A 92 -7.68 8.20 -0.29
C VAL A 92 -6.28 8.05 -0.85
N VAL A 93 -5.34 7.75 0.06
CA VAL A 93 -3.96 7.38 -0.26
C VAL A 93 -3.74 5.95 0.18
N ARG A 94 -3.07 5.17 -0.66
CA ARG A 94 -2.69 3.79 -0.34
C ARG A 94 -1.22 3.78 0.05
N VAL A 95 -0.99 3.72 1.35
CA VAL A 95 0.36 3.75 1.94
C VAL A 95 0.90 2.33 1.98
N ARG A 96 2.17 2.13 1.63
CA ARG A 96 2.79 0.80 1.73
C ARG A 96 3.03 0.47 3.19
N ALA A 97 2.40 -0.60 3.64
CA ALA A 97 2.32 -0.91 5.08
C ALA A 97 3.69 -1.11 5.74
N GLY A 98 4.63 -1.71 5.02
CA GLY A 98 5.97 -1.94 5.54
C GLY A 98 6.79 -0.67 5.78
N THR A 99 6.35 0.49 5.31
CA THR A 99 7.03 1.77 5.55
C THR A 99 6.62 2.45 6.85
N LEU A 100 5.64 1.90 7.57
CA LEU A 100 5.26 2.39 8.90
C LEU A 100 6.36 2.13 9.91
N ASP A 101 6.57 3.07 10.82
CA ASP A 101 7.52 2.90 11.93
C ASP A 101 7.04 1.83 12.92
N ASP A 102 5.74 1.76 13.18
CA ASP A 102 5.11 0.73 14.01
C ASP A 102 4.19 -0.15 13.17
N THR A 103 4.61 -1.38 12.93
CA THR A 103 3.85 -2.37 12.17
C THR A 103 3.10 -3.37 13.07
N SER A 104 3.20 -3.23 14.39
CA SER A 104 2.66 -4.20 15.33
C SER A 104 1.14 -4.33 15.30
N TRP A 105 0.44 -3.28 14.86
CA TRP A 105 -1.02 -3.24 14.78
C TRP A 105 -1.56 -3.71 13.42
N LEU A 106 -0.70 -3.91 12.43
CA LEU A 106 -1.13 -4.27 11.08
C LEU A 106 -1.84 -5.62 11.06
N ARG A 107 -3.04 -5.64 10.50
CA ARG A 107 -3.83 -6.84 10.32
C ARG A 107 -4.64 -6.68 9.03
N PRO A 108 -4.15 -7.19 7.90
CA PRO A 108 -4.93 -7.18 6.67
C PRO A 108 -6.22 -7.96 6.84
N THR A 109 -7.32 -7.42 6.35
CA THR A 109 -8.64 -8.05 6.39
C THR A 109 -9.26 -8.23 5.02
N ARG A 110 -8.59 -7.71 3.98
CA ARG A 110 -9.02 -7.85 2.59
C ARG A 110 -7.84 -8.30 1.75
N HIS A 111 -8.10 -9.27 0.87
CA HIS A 111 -7.08 -9.84 -0.01
C HIS A 111 -7.61 -9.81 -1.44
N ILE A 112 -6.92 -9.09 -2.33
CA ILE A 112 -7.34 -8.95 -3.72
C ILE A 112 -6.35 -9.63 -4.66
N TRP A 113 -6.82 -9.96 -5.87
CA TRP A 113 -6.06 -10.67 -6.89
C TRP A 113 -5.55 -12.03 -6.41
N THR A 114 -6.36 -12.71 -5.63
CA THR A 114 -5.99 -14.01 -5.03
C THR A 114 -5.86 -15.12 -6.06
N ARG A 115 -6.38 -14.93 -7.29
CA ARG A 115 -6.18 -15.88 -8.38
C ARG A 115 -4.69 -16.06 -8.72
N SER A 116 -3.86 -15.05 -8.45
CA SER A 116 -2.41 -15.07 -8.67
C SER A 116 -1.61 -15.35 -7.41
N LYS A 117 -2.30 -15.59 -6.29
CA LYS A 117 -1.67 -15.84 -5.00
C LYS A 117 -0.70 -17.02 -5.07
N GLN A 118 0.47 -16.87 -4.45
CA GLN A 118 1.40 -17.99 -4.34
C GLN A 118 0.79 -19.12 -3.51
N PRO A 119 0.92 -20.38 -3.94
CA PRO A 119 0.18 -21.49 -3.32
C PRO A 119 0.45 -21.75 -1.84
N TRP A 120 1.64 -21.38 -1.35
CA TRP A 120 2.02 -21.59 0.04
C TRP A 120 1.30 -20.67 1.03
N ILE A 121 0.69 -19.58 0.54
CA ILE A 121 0.01 -18.61 1.39
C ILE A 121 -1.37 -19.11 1.75
N THR A 122 -1.65 -19.16 3.05
CA THR A 122 -2.98 -19.45 3.59
C THR A 122 -3.60 -18.14 4.09
N LEU A 123 -4.76 -17.78 3.56
CA LEU A 123 -5.47 -16.57 3.98
C LEU A 123 -6.37 -16.90 5.18
N PRO A 124 -6.46 -15.98 6.17
CA PRO A 124 -7.32 -16.21 7.32
C PRO A 124 -8.79 -16.39 6.92
N GLN A 125 -9.44 -17.35 7.56
CA GLN A 125 -10.87 -17.57 7.37
C GLN A 125 -11.66 -16.37 7.91
N GLY A 126 -12.67 -15.93 7.16
CA GLY A 126 -13.49 -14.78 7.54
C GLY A 126 -13.06 -13.45 6.93
N ASP A 127 -11.84 -13.38 6.37
CA ASP A 127 -11.41 -12.18 5.66
C ASP A 127 -12.14 -12.05 4.32
N GLU A 128 -12.18 -10.83 3.79
CA GLU A 128 -12.70 -10.59 2.44
C GLU A 128 -11.69 -11.06 1.40
N ILE A 129 -12.11 -11.93 0.50
CA ILE A 129 -11.23 -12.53 -0.52
C ILE A 129 -11.85 -12.29 -1.89
N PHE A 130 -11.08 -11.66 -2.78
CA PHE A 130 -11.49 -11.37 -4.15
C PHE A 130 -10.47 -11.97 -5.13
N GLU A 131 -10.95 -12.72 -6.11
CA GLU A 131 -10.09 -13.33 -7.14
C GLU A 131 -9.40 -12.28 -8.02
N VAL A 132 -10.06 -11.13 -8.19
CA VAL A 132 -9.55 -9.96 -8.89
C VAL A 132 -9.68 -8.74 -7.97
N SER A 133 -9.88 -7.55 -8.50
CA SER A 133 -10.10 -6.37 -7.68
C SER A 133 -11.46 -6.43 -6.97
N ASP A 134 -11.62 -5.62 -5.92
CA ASP A 134 -12.92 -5.44 -5.27
C ASP A 134 -13.84 -4.67 -6.23
N PRO A 135 -14.98 -5.25 -6.64
CA PRO A 135 -15.89 -4.59 -7.58
C PRO A 135 -16.58 -3.34 -7.03
N ARG A 136 -16.50 -3.12 -5.72
CA ARG A 136 -17.06 -1.93 -5.08
C ARG A 136 -16.18 -0.69 -5.20
N ARG A 137 -15.05 -0.80 -5.86
CA ARG A 137 -14.07 0.28 -6.00
C ARG A 137 -14.06 0.88 -7.38
#